data_b025214a71ce5255ab5b14627067cda6
#
_entry.id   b025214a71ce5255ab5b14627067cda6
#
_cell.length_a   1.000
_cell.length_b   1.000
_cell.length_c   1.000
_cell.angle_alpha   90.00
_cell.angle_beta   90.00
_cell.angle_gamma   90.00
#
_symmetry.space_group_name_H-M   'P 1'
#
loop_
_entity.id
_entity.type
_entity.pdbx_description
1 polymer ?
#
loop_
_entity_poly.entity_id
_entity_poly.type
_entity_poly.pdbx_seq_one_letter_code
_entity_poly.pdbx_strand_id
1 'polypeptide(L)'
;MQLDDEQKFIAQLGDSVQRSMVQTEGGRWAASARQKSVEDLCALIRRYFKESENKFINHAWQTLIRTLLNNSRTEQPNYDFKQGLFILSGENKIDEECFINIVQTAVAINNIGRESNGYILVGVSDTKATADRVKALYGVTPIECNGYYINGIDHEAVIQSKNIDNYFLFIKQKIESFNFNEAVMLPTY
;
A
#
# COMPACT_ATOMS: atom_id res chain seq x y z
N MET A 1 8.99 15.57 2.12
CA MET A 1 10.16 16.07 2.87
C MET A 1 10.96 16.94 1.92
N GLN A 2 11.30 18.16 2.30
CA GLN A 2 12.05 19.11 1.46
C GLN A 2 13.39 19.38 2.15
N LEU A 3 14.49 19.33 1.40
CA LEU A 3 15.82 19.55 1.91
C LEU A 3 16.11 21.07 1.93
N ASP A 4 16.44 21.60 3.10
CA ASP A 4 16.64 23.03 3.28
C ASP A 4 18.02 23.51 2.80
N ASP A 5 19.06 22.66 2.92
CA ASP A 5 20.43 22.97 2.51
C ASP A 5 21.18 21.69 2.16
N GLU A 6 21.16 21.36 0.87
CA GLU A 6 21.69 20.10 0.36
C GLU A 6 23.21 19.95 0.60
N GLN A 7 23.96 21.02 0.38
CA GLN A 7 25.42 20.94 0.51
C GLN A 7 25.87 20.73 1.96
N LYS A 8 25.23 21.44 2.91
CA LYS A 8 25.50 21.22 4.33
C LYS A 8 25.05 19.86 4.81
N PHE A 9 23.90 19.36 4.30
CA PHE A 9 23.44 18.02 4.63
C PHE A 9 24.43 16.96 4.18
N ILE A 10 24.91 17.03 2.94
CA ILE A 10 25.88 16.07 2.38
C ILE A 10 27.19 16.08 3.18
N ALA A 11 27.71 17.27 3.53
CA ALA A 11 28.92 17.38 4.31
C ALA A 11 28.76 16.75 5.70
N GLN A 12 27.68 17.06 6.42
CA GLN A 12 27.42 16.49 7.75
C GLN A 12 27.05 15.01 7.73
N LEU A 13 26.45 14.53 6.66
CA LEU A 13 26.22 13.10 6.45
C LEU A 13 27.54 12.34 6.30
N GLY A 14 28.48 12.87 5.50
CA GLY A 14 29.82 12.32 5.34
C GLY A 14 30.55 12.22 6.69
N ASP A 15 30.55 13.28 7.47
CA ASP A 15 31.17 13.32 8.80
C ASP A 15 30.51 12.34 9.78
N SER A 16 29.20 12.15 9.71
CA SER A 16 28.46 11.23 10.58
C SER A 16 28.75 9.78 10.23
N VAL A 17 28.82 9.46 8.95
CA VAL A 17 29.18 8.12 8.46
C VAL A 17 30.63 7.80 8.85
N GLN A 18 31.56 8.73 8.64
CA GLN A 18 32.96 8.54 8.98
C GLN A 18 33.16 8.34 10.51
N ARG A 19 32.46 9.10 11.35
CA ARG A 19 32.50 8.91 12.81
C ARG A 19 31.93 7.56 13.23
N SER A 20 30.86 7.09 12.61
CA SER A 20 30.29 5.78 12.91
C SER A 20 31.24 4.64 12.48
N MET A 21 31.99 4.80 11.41
CA MET A 21 33.00 3.83 10.96
C MET A 21 34.20 3.76 11.92
N VAL A 22 34.69 4.90 12.39
CA VAL A 22 35.83 4.95 13.35
C VAL A 22 35.46 4.30 14.70
N GLN A 23 34.22 4.40 15.13
CA GLN A 23 33.75 3.75 16.36
C GLN A 23 33.68 2.21 16.27
N THR A 24 33.82 1.66 15.08
CA THR A 24 33.74 0.22 14.77
C THR A 24 35.12 -0.47 14.70
N GLU A 25 36.22 0.25 14.82
CA GLU A 25 37.57 -0.35 14.83
C GLU A 25 37.84 -1.36 15.96
N GLY A 26 36.91 -1.51 16.91
CA GLY A 26 36.97 -2.53 17.96
C GLY A 26 36.30 -3.87 17.65
N GLY A 27 35.80 -4.10 16.45
CA GLY A 27 35.25 -5.40 16.01
C GLY A 27 33.94 -5.83 16.72
N ARG A 28 33.33 -4.98 17.51
CA ARG A 28 32.06 -5.28 18.22
C ARG A 28 30.97 -4.33 17.79
N TRP A 29 30.12 -4.81 16.88
CA TRP A 29 28.85 -4.18 16.57
C TRP A 29 27.86 -4.36 17.73
N ALA A 30 28.13 -3.74 18.88
CA ALA A 30 27.21 -3.77 20.00
C ALA A 30 25.86 -3.15 19.57
N ALA A 31 24.76 -3.74 20.00
CA ALA A 31 23.42 -3.26 19.68
C ALA A 31 23.22 -1.78 20.05
N SER A 32 23.81 -1.35 21.19
CA SER A 32 23.79 0.04 21.67
C SER A 32 24.52 1.01 20.72
N ALA A 33 25.65 0.60 20.12
CA ALA A 33 26.39 1.44 19.18
C ALA A 33 25.64 1.63 17.87
N ARG A 34 25.00 0.56 17.37
CA ARG A 34 24.14 0.64 16.18
C ARG A 34 22.93 1.53 16.43
N GLN A 35 22.28 1.39 17.58
CA GLN A 35 21.14 2.21 17.94
C GLN A 35 21.52 3.68 18.00
N LYS A 36 22.64 4.02 18.62
CA LYS A 36 23.16 5.38 18.70
C LYS A 36 23.45 5.95 17.30
N SER A 37 24.07 5.18 16.40
CA SER A 37 24.33 5.61 15.01
C SER A 37 23.03 5.88 14.24
N VAL A 38 21.98 5.08 14.45
CA VAL A 38 20.65 5.33 13.87
C VAL A 38 20.01 6.59 14.44
N GLU A 39 20.09 6.80 15.74
CA GLU A 39 19.57 7.99 16.43
C GLU A 39 20.27 9.27 15.94
N ASP A 40 21.60 9.24 15.81
CA ASP A 40 22.40 10.35 15.29
C ASP A 40 22.04 10.67 13.83
N LEU A 41 21.86 9.64 12.98
CA LEU A 41 21.42 9.81 11.60
C LEU A 41 19.98 10.36 11.52
N CYS A 42 19.07 9.86 12.34
CA CYS A 42 17.71 10.38 12.43
C CYS A 42 17.67 11.84 12.89
N ALA A 43 18.51 12.22 13.84
CA ALA A 43 18.63 13.60 14.31
C ALA A 43 19.17 14.53 13.21
N LEU A 44 20.15 14.05 12.43
CA LEU A 44 20.67 14.79 11.27
C LEU A 44 19.58 14.98 10.21
N ILE A 45 18.85 13.92 9.85
CA ILE A 45 17.76 13.98 8.89
C ILE A 45 16.69 15.00 9.36
N ARG A 46 16.25 14.92 10.61
CA ARG A 46 15.25 15.84 11.19
C ARG A 46 15.69 17.31 11.14
N ARG A 47 16.98 17.59 11.24
CA ARG A 47 17.51 18.96 11.18
C ARG A 47 17.41 19.59 9.80
N TYR A 48 17.64 18.81 8.74
CA TYR A 48 17.73 19.34 7.37
C TYR A 48 16.48 19.08 6.55
N PHE A 49 15.61 18.20 7.00
CA PHE A 49 14.39 17.90 6.29
C PHE A 49 13.18 18.37 7.10
N LYS A 50 12.45 19.33 6.56
CA LYS A 50 11.15 19.70 7.10
C LYS A 50 10.16 18.57 6.88
N GLU A 51 9.37 18.24 7.89
CA GLU A 51 8.20 17.38 7.69
C GLU A 51 7.30 18.05 6.66
N SER A 52 7.25 17.50 5.46
CA SER A 52 6.18 17.86 4.56
C SER A 52 4.94 17.15 5.08
N GLU A 53 3.91 17.91 5.42
CA GLU A 53 2.62 17.40 5.84
C GLU A 53 2.22 16.16 5.01
N ASN A 54 2.25 15.00 5.60
CA ASN A 54 1.80 13.70 5.08
C ASN A 54 2.32 13.18 3.71
N LYS A 55 3.25 13.87 3.03
CA LYS A 55 3.69 13.46 1.68
C LYS A 55 4.65 12.26 1.66
N PHE A 56 5.38 11.97 2.73
CA PHE A 56 6.43 10.95 2.69
C PHE A 56 5.88 9.52 2.75
N ILE A 57 4.88 9.28 3.59
CA ILE A 57 4.18 7.98 3.65
C ILE A 57 3.47 7.72 2.33
N ASN A 58 2.80 8.75 1.78
CA ASN A 58 2.14 8.67 0.49
C ASN A 58 3.10 8.36 -0.67
N HIS A 59 4.34 8.87 -0.63
CA HIS A 59 5.30 8.63 -1.73
C HIS A 59 5.80 7.19 -1.77
N ALA A 60 6.08 6.57 -0.62
CA ALA A 60 6.49 5.17 -0.55
C ALA A 60 5.37 4.23 -1.07
N TRP A 61 4.11 4.46 -0.65
CA TRP A 61 2.96 3.71 -1.11
C TRP A 61 2.67 3.93 -2.60
N GLN A 62 2.78 5.16 -3.09
CA GLN A 62 2.62 5.46 -4.52
C GLN A 62 3.67 4.73 -5.36
N THR A 63 4.92 4.69 -4.90
CA THR A 63 6.00 3.96 -5.57
C THR A 63 5.73 2.46 -5.57
N LEU A 64 5.28 1.91 -4.43
CA LEU A 64 4.91 0.50 -4.34
C LEU A 64 3.78 0.16 -5.31
N ILE A 65 2.67 0.91 -5.27
CA ILE A 65 1.53 0.70 -6.18
C ILE A 65 1.97 0.77 -7.64
N ARG A 66 2.75 1.76 -8.03
CA ARG A 66 3.28 1.87 -9.40
C ARG A 66 4.14 0.68 -9.78
N THR A 67 4.98 0.21 -8.87
CA THR A 67 5.82 -0.98 -9.08
C THR A 67 4.97 -2.23 -9.26
N LEU A 68 3.94 -2.41 -8.43
CA LEU A 68 2.99 -3.52 -8.56
C LEU A 68 2.26 -3.48 -9.91
N LEU A 69 1.72 -2.32 -10.30
CA LEU A 69 1.04 -2.16 -11.59
C LEU A 69 1.97 -2.33 -12.79
N ASN A 70 3.26 -1.97 -12.67
CA ASN A 70 4.24 -2.19 -13.72
C ASN A 70 4.58 -3.67 -13.89
N ASN A 71 4.69 -4.40 -12.79
CA ASN A 71 5.09 -5.80 -12.77
C ASN A 71 3.93 -6.76 -13.09
N SER A 72 2.68 -6.32 -12.93
CA SER A 72 1.48 -7.15 -13.08
C SER A 72 1.04 -7.39 -14.54
N ARG A 73 1.78 -6.89 -15.54
CA ARG A 73 1.51 -7.15 -16.97
C ARG A 73 1.66 -8.62 -17.38
N THR A 74 2.41 -9.38 -16.61
CA THR A 74 2.45 -10.84 -16.71
C THR A 74 1.55 -11.38 -15.60
N GLU A 75 0.60 -12.26 -15.95
CA GLU A 75 -0.25 -12.94 -14.98
C GLU A 75 0.61 -13.54 -13.86
N GLN A 76 0.59 -12.88 -12.71
CA GLN A 76 1.28 -13.38 -11.52
C GLN A 76 0.21 -13.81 -10.52
N PRO A 77 0.28 -15.02 -9.99
CA PRO A 77 -0.76 -15.59 -9.13
C PRO A 77 -0.91 -14.88 -7.77
N ASN A 78 -0.05 -13.90 -7.49
CA ASN A 78 0.02 -13.18 -6.22
C ASN A 78 -0.48 -11.73 -6.29
N TYR A 79 -1.10 -11.32 -7.40
CA TYR A 79 -1.74 -10.00 -7.50
C TYR A 79 -3.19 -10.12 -7.92
N ASP A 80 -4.07 -9.31 -7.30
CA ASP A 80 -5.46 -9.18 -7.70
C ASP A 80 -5.90 -7.71 -7.64
N PHE A 81 -6.74 -7.29 -8.59
CA PHE A 81 -7.22 -5.92 -8.69
C PHE A 81 -8.73 -5.89 -8.65
N LYS A 82 -9.29 -5.00 -7.82
CA LYS A 82 -10.72 -4.78 -7.70
C LYS A 82 -11.01 -3.30 -7.92
N GLN A 83 -11.98 -2.98 -8.76
CA GLN A 83 -12.36 -1.58 -9.06
C GLN A 83 -12.90 -0.85 -7.82
N GLY A 84 -13.44 -1.55 -6.86
CA GLY A 84 -14.02 -1.10 -5.62
C GLY A 84 -14.76 -2.23 -4.94
N LEU A 85 -15.49 -1.92 -3.86
CA LEU A 85 -16.28 -2.88 -3.08
C LEU A 85 -17.79 -2.69 -3.27
N PHE A 86 -18.21 -1.80 -4.17
CA PHE A 86 -19.60 -1.58 -4.53
C PHE A 86 -19.93 -2.23 -5.87
N ILE A 87 -21.16 -2.73 -5.98
CA ILE A 87 -21.74 -3.15 -7.25
C ILE A 87 -21.88 -1.91 -8.16
N LEU A 88 -21.37 -1.98 -9.38
CA LEU A 88 -21.45 -0.87 -10.35
C LEU A 88 -22.85 -0.72 -10.99
N SER A 89 -23.91 -0.94 -10.20
CA SER A 89 -25.31 -0.72 -10.60
C SER A 89 -25.77 0.73 -10.40
N GLY A 90 -25.09 1.48 -9.53
CA GLY A 90 -25.50 2.82 -9.08
C GLY A 90 -26.38 2.82 -7.84
N GLU A 91 -26.65 1.66 -7.25
CA GLU A 91 -27.48 1.54 -6.03
C GLU A 91 -26.68 1.70 -4.73
N ASN A 92 -25.39 1.96 -4.81
CA ASN A 92 -24.48 2.11 -3.67
C ASN A 92 -24.49 0.90 -2.72
N LYS A 93 -24.65 -0.29 -3.28
CA LYS A 93 -24.66 -1.55 -2.53
C LYS A 93 -23.29 -2.18 -2.50
N ILE A 94 -22.96 -2.75 -1.36
CA ILE A 94 -21.77 -3.58 -1.17
C ILE A 94 -21.87 -4.82 -2.06
N ASP A 95 -20.77 -5.13 -2.72
CA ASP A 95 -20.58 -6.36 -3.50
C ASP A 95 -20.08 -7.49 -2.58
N GLU A 96 -21.01 -8.31 -2.11
CA GLU A 96 -20.71 -9.44 -1.25
C GLU A 96 -19.83 -10.49 -1.94
N GLU A 97 -20.04 -10.70 -3.23
CA GLU A 97 -19.26 -11.63 -4.03
C GLU A 97 -17.80 -11.13 -4.17
N CYS A 98 -17.60 -9.83 -4.32
CA CYS A 98 -16.29 -9.21 -4.33
C CYS A 98 -15.54 -9.49 -3.01
N PHE A 99 -16.18 -9.39 -1.85
CA PHE A 99 -15.57 -9.73 -0.56
C PHE A 99 -15.20 -11.21 -0.48
N ILE A 100 -16.07 -12.11 -0.90
CA ILE A 100 -15.79 -13.55 -0.96
C ILE A 100 -14.55 -13.80 -1.82
N ASN A 101 -14.49 -13.22 -3.00
CA ASN A 101 -13.36 -13.35 -3.92
C ASN A 101 -12.06 -12.81 -3.32
N ILE A 102 -12.10 -11.67 -2.59
CA ILE A 102 -10.93 -11.13 -1.89
C ILE A 102 -10.41 -12.13 -0.85
N VAL A 103 -11.30 -12.69 -0.03
CA VAL A 103 -10.93 -13.67 1.00
C VAL A 103 -10.35 -14.94 0.36
N GLN A 104 -10.98 -15.47 -0.70
CA GLN A 104 -10.50 -16.64 -1.43
C GLN A 104 -9.12 -16.39 -2.05
N THR A 105 -8.92 -15.23 -2.68
CA THR A 105 -7.63 -14.84 -3.25
C THR A 105 -6.57 -14.72 -2.16
N ALA A 106 -6.89 -14.11 -1.01
CA ALA A 106 -5.95 -14.00 0.10
C ALA A 106 -5.53 -15.38 0.64
N VAL A 107 -6.47 -16.32 0.75
CA VAL A 107 -6.18 -17.72 1.14
C VAL A 107 -5.32 -18.40 0.09
N ALA A 108 -5.64 -18.24 -1.20
CA ALA A 108 -4.86 -18.81 -2.28
C ALA A 108 -3.41 -18.30 -2.29
N ILE A 109 -3.20 -16.99 -2.15
CA ILE A 109 -1.87 -16.38 -2.05
C ILE A 109 -1.10 -16.96 -0.86
N ASN A 110 -1.74 -17.07 0.31
CA ASN A 110 -1.10 -17.64 1.51
C ASN A 110 -0.69 -19.11 1.33
N ASN A 111 -1.39 -19.85 0.48
CA ASN A 111 -1.09 -21.24 0.19
C ASN A 111 0.03 -21.45 -0.85
N ILE A 112 0.46 -20.41 -1.56
CA ILE A 112 1.59 -20.51 -2.51
C ILE A 112 2.89 -20.85 -1.78
N GLY A 113 3.11 -20.35 -0.58
CA GLY A 113 4.27 -20.66 0.24
C GLY A 113 4.45 -19.69 1.41
N ARG A 114 5.21 -20.11 2.41
CA ARG A 114 5.43 -19.33 3.65
C ARG A 114 6.12 -17.97 3.44
N GLU A 115 6.85 -17.80 2.34
CA GLU A 115 7.56 -16.58 1.98
C GLU A 115 6.89 -15.81 0.83
N SER A 116 5.71 -16.26 0.38
CA SER A 116 5.00 -15.63 -0.71
C SER A 116 4.30 -14.36 -0.21
N ASN A 117 4.69 -13.22 -0.77
CA ASN A 117 3.96 -11.97 -0.59
C ASN A 117 2.99 -11.79 -1.75
N GLY A 118 1.75 -11.47 -1.44
CA GLY A 118 0.76 -11.12 -2.43
C GLY A 118 0.01 -9.84 -2.08
N TYR A 119 -0.64 -9.27 -3.07
CA TYR A 119 -1.31 -7.98 -2.94
C TYR A 119 -2.67 -8.02 -3.60
N ILE A 120 -3.66 -7.55 -2.88
CA ILE A 120 -5.00 -7.28 -3.42
C ILE A 120 -5.20 -5.77 -3.37
N LEU A 121 -5.28 -5.14 -4.54
CA LEU A 121 -5.47 -3.69 -4.65
C LEU A 121 -6.93 -3.39 -4.94
N VAL A 122 -7.57 -2.66 -4.03
CA VAL A 122 -8.95 -2.21 -4.18
C VAL A 122 -8.95 -0.73 -4.60
N GLY A 123 -9.80 -0.38 -5.55
CA GLY A 123 -9.85 0.95 -6.17
C GLY A 123 -9.02 1.03 -7.47
N VAL A 124 -8.71 -0.12 -8.08
CA VAL A 124 -8.00 -0.20 -9.36
C VAL A 124 -8.84 -0.97 -10.36
N SER A 125 -9.16 -0.32 -11.47
CA SER A 125 -9.85 -0.95 -12.60
C SER A 125 -8.84 -1.44 -13.63
N ASP A 126 -9.04 -2.64 -14.15
CA ASP A 126 -8.23 -3.28 -15.18
C ASP A 126 -8.59 -2.80 -16.59
N THR A 127 -9.79 -2.27 -16.77
CA THR A 127 -10.27 -1.77 -18.06
C THR A 127 -10.72 -0.32 -17.97
N LYS A 128 -10.57 0.40 -19.10
CA LYS A 128 -11.08 1.75 -19.22
C LYS A 128 -12.61 1.81 -19.07
N ALA A 129 -13.32 0.82 -19.59
CA ALA A 129 -14.77 0.77 -19.50
C ALA A 129 -15.27 0.74 -18.05
N THR A 130 -14.62 -0.07 -17.21
CA THR A 130 -14.90 -0.13 -15.77
C THR A 130 -14.59 1.20 -15.08
N ALA A 131 -13.43 1.80 -15.39
CA ALA A 131 -13.04 3.09 -14.84
C ALA A 131 -14.01 4.22 -15.25
N ASP A 132 -14.42 4.26 -16.51
CA ASP A 132 -15.42 5.22 -17.01
C ASP A 132 -16.78 5.02 -16.33
N ARG A 133 -17.14 3.77 -15.99
CA ARG A 133 -18.35 3.46 -15.22
C ARG A 133 -18.26 3.99 -13.79
N VAL A 134 -17.15 3.78 -13.10
CA VAL A 134 -16.90 4.35 -11.76
C VAL A 134 -16.98 5.88 -11.82
N LYS A 135 -16.35 6.50 -12.83
CA LYS A 135 -16.43 7.95 -13.04
C LYS A 135 -17.86 8.44 -13.27
N ALA A 136 -18.64 7.74 -14.09
CA ALA A 136 -20.02 8.11 -14.37
C ALA A 136 -20.92 8.02 -13.12
N LEU A 137 -20.70 7.02 -12.27
CA LEU A 137 -21.50 6.80 -11.06
C LEU A 137 -21.12 7.73 -9.90
N TYR A 138 -19.81 7.97 -9.72
CA TYR A 138 -19.29 8.60 -8.50
C TYR A 138 -18.52 9.90 -8.73
N GLY A 139 -18.35 10.33 -10.00
CA GLY A 139 -17.64 11.56 -10.33
C GLY A 139 -16.11 11.49 -10.15
N VAL A 140 -15.57 10.33 -9.87
CA VAL A 140 -14.13 10.12 -9.65
C VAL A 140 -13.39 10.15 -10.98
N THR A 141 -12.32 10.96 -11.08
CA THR A 141 -11.46 10.93 -12.27
C THR A 141 -10.34 9.92 -12.06
N PRO A 142 -10.29 8.82 -12.84
CA PRO A 142 -9.27 7.80 -12.69
C PRO A 142 -7.89 8.32 -13.12
N ILE A 143 -6.85 7.82 -12.47
CA ILE A 143 -5.46 8.07 -12.86
C ILE A 143 -4.98 6.85 -13.64
N GLU A 144 -4.64 7.05 -14.91
CA GLU A 144 -4.11 5.97 -15.73
C GLU A 144 -2.65 5.68 -15.36
N CYS A 145 -2.36 4.40 -15.17
CA CYS A 145 -1.02 3.90 -14.87
C CYS A 145 -0.82 2.54 -15.54
N ASN A 146 -0.02 2.48 -16.61
CA ASN A 146 0.33 1.25 -17.34
C ASN A 146 -0.85 0.38 -17.81
N GLY A 147 -1.92 1.01 -18.25
CA GLY A 147 -3.13 0.34 -18.74
C GLY A 147 -4.11 -0.05 -17.63
N TYR A 148 -3.77 0.23 -16.37
CA TYR A 148 -4.70 0.20 -15.24
C TYR A 148 -5.21 1.60 -14.91
N TYR A 149 -6.33 1.68 -14.23
CA TYR A 149 -7.00 2.93 -13.88
C TYR A 149 -7.24 2.98 -12.37
N ILE A 150 -6.52 3.87 -11.69
CA ILE A 150 -6.62 4.02 -10.23
C ILE A 150 -7.79 4.97 -9.93
N ASN A 151 -8.86 4.44 -9.40
CA ASN A 151 -10.06 5.20 -9.00
C ASN A 151 -10.02 5.59 -7.51
N GLY A 152 -9.34 4.77 -6.68
CA GLY A 152 -9.48 4.84 -5.23
C GLY A 152 -10.87 4.40 -4.74
N ILE A 153 -11.07 4.42 -3.43
CA ILE A 153 -12.31 4.04 -2.77
C ILE A 153 -12.88 5.12 -1.84
N ASP A 154 -12.38 6.35 -1.93
CA ASP A 154 -12.81 7.46 -1.08
C ASP A 154 -14.31 7.75 -1.24
N HIS A 155 -14.84 7.63 -2.46
CA HIS A 155 -16.26 7.80 -2.74
C HIS A 155 -17.12 6.75 -2.01
N GLU A 156 -16.68 5.51 -1.94
CA GLU A 156 -17.35 4.44 -1.20
C GLU A 156 -17.32 4.73 0.30
N ALA A 157 -16.16 5.20 0.81
CA ALA A 157 -16.00 5.57 2.21
C ALA A 157 -16.97 6.68 2.64
N VAL A 158 -17.14 7.70 1.80
CA VAL A 158 -18.10 8.79 2.07
C VAL A 158 -19.54 8.27 2.10
N ILE A 159 -19.90 7.39 1.18
CA ILE A 159 -21.28 6.84 1.08
C ILE A 159 -21.57 5.88 2.23
N GLN A 160 -20.67 4.94 2.52
CA GLN A 160 -20.89 3.85 3.47
C GLN A 160 -20.66 4.26 4.93
N SER A 161 -19.64 5.06 5.20
CA SER A 161 -19.12 5.23 6.56
C SER A 161 -18.80 6.70 6.91
N LYS A 162 -19.05 7.64 6.03
CA LYS A 162 -18.79 9.08 6.13
C LYS A 162 -17.32 9.49 6.17
N ASN A 163 -16.38 8.58 6.51
CA ASN A 163 -14.95 8.83 6.45
C ASN A 163 -14.15 7.54 6.17
N ILE A 164 -12.90 7.71 5.76
CA ILE A 164 -12.04 6.60 5.33
C ILE A 164 -11.67 5.67 6.49
N ASP A 165 -11.47 6.18 7.71
CA ASP A 165 -11.06 5.36 8.86
C ASP A 165 -12.18 4.40 9.27
N ASN A 166 -13.42 4.89 9.33
CA ASN A 166 -14.59 4.06 9.62
C ASN A 166 -14.84 3.05 8.50
N TYR A 167 -14.57 3.43 7.24
CA TYR A 167 -14.70 2.53 6.11
C TYR A 167 -13.67 1.41 6.16
N PHE A 168 -12.43 1.74 6.50
CA PHE A 168 -11.38 0.74 6.72
C PHE A 168 -11.75 -0.24 7.85
N LEU A 169 -12.29 0.27 8.95
CA LEU A 169 -12.76 -0.58 10.05
C LEU A 169 -13.91 -1.50 9.62
N PHE A 170 -14.85 -0.98 8.82
CA PHE A 170 -15.94 -1.77 8.24
C PHE A 170 -15.40 -2.89 7.35
N ILE A 171 -14.47 -2.59 6.43
CA ILE A 171 -13.83 -3.59 5.55
C ILE A 171 -13.14 -4.68 6.38
N LYS A 172 -12.38 -4.27 7.41
CA LYS A 172 -11.69 -5.20 8.30
C LYS A 172 -12.68 -6.13 9.02
N GLN A 173 -13.72 -5.58 9.64
CA GLN A 173 -14.75 -6.36 10.31
C GLN A 173 -15.48 -7.30 9.35
N LYS A 174 -15.74 -6.84 8.13
CA LYS A 174 -16.38 -7.67 7.09
C LYS A 174 -15.51 -8.86 6.73
N ILE A 175 -14.21 -8.66 6.48
CA ILE A 175 -13.27 -9.73 6.18
C ILE A 175 -13.14 -10.70 7.38
N GLU A 176 -13.03 -10.19 8.60
CA GLU A 176 -12.96 -11.00 9.82
C GLU A 176 -14.22 -11.83 10.08
N SER A 177 -15.37 -11.40 9.55
CA SER A 177 -16.64 -12.12 9.70
C SER A 177 -16.74 -13.38 8.84
N PHE A 178 -15.88 -13.54 7.82
CA PHE A 178 -15.87 -14.73 7.01
C PHE A 178 -15.31 -15.93 7.79
N ASN A 179 -16.05 -17.03 7.74
CA ASN A 179 -15.59 -18.28 8.32
C ASN A 179 -14.57 -18.95 7.38
N PHE A 180 -13.29 -18.83 7.70
CA PHE A 180 -12.21 -19.40 6.88
C PHE A 180 -12.31 -20.91 6.64
N ASN A 181 -13.06 -21.63 7.49
CA ASN A 181 -13.30 -23.07 7.29
C ASN A 181 -14.21 -23.34 6.07
N GLU A 182 -15.09 -22.42 5.71
CA GLU A 182 -15.91 -22.52 4.50
C GLU A 182 -15.14 -22.07 3.24
N ALA A 183 -14.23 -21.11 3.37
CA ALA A 183 -13.42 -20.60 2.26
C ALA A 183 -12.34 -21.61 1.79
N VAL A 184 -11.95 -22.56 2.65
CA VAL A 184 -10.95 -23.60 2.32
C VAL A 184 -11.56 -24.77 1.53
N MET A 185 -12.87 -24.87 1.47
CA MET A 185 -13.58 -25.87 0.66
C MET A 185 -13.76 -25.41 -0.80
N LEU A 186 -12.67 -25.00 -1.47
CA LEU A 186 -12.70 -24.82 -2.90
C LEU A 186 -12.59 -26.17 -3.60
N PRO A 187 -13.39 -26.44 -4.63
CA PRO A 187 -13.24 -27.66 -5.42
C PRO A 187 -11.83 -27.67 -6.04
N THR A 188 -11.09 -28.71 -5.75
CA THR A 188 -9.89 -29.08 -6.50
C THR A 188 -10.31 -29.37 -7.94
N TYR A 189 -9.91 -28.49 -8.86
CA TYR A 189 -9.96 -28.76 -10.29
C TYR A 189 -8.74 -29.56 -10.72
#